data_989b8f768f42325cc675d3735ea7811d
#
_entry.id   989b8f768f42325cc675d3735ea7811d
#
_cell.length_a   1.000
_cell.length_b   1.000
_cell.length_c   1.000
_cell.angle_alpha   90.00
_cell.angle_beta   90.00
_cell.angle_gamma   90.00
#
_symmetry.space_group_name_H-M   'P 1'
#
loop_
_entity.id
_entity.type
_entity.pdbx_description
1 polymer ?
#
loop_
_entity_poly.entity_id
_entity_poly.type
_entity_poly.pdbx_seq_one_letter_code
_entity_poly.pdbx_strand_id
1 'polypeptide(L)'
;MILFTNQELRLQVPSNAVDEVANLQGMLDNSEKDFLKPRLGASLYDRLCKYYASIEPNDFCDTIINGTYTDNPWSELLVYAQRMVANDAMSQNVEKQILSVNGSGINVASSSDFAAATKDQIAQGKESYRQSAMTSLNNMLSLLEGWAKEINTPMPIEAETKRHEAIEEIVTLWQESQYYYYHKDLLFPTCESLRPYLDIYGNRDKFVRLIPDMLFIQSEYLEEAFGEDFIPRLLQADENDKMLKKARQLVAAYLKQRTSVINFDKLTRSLAHDDAITIRESIHRLLKKKKAEAQAKLDAANEKADLAKSDTSNESASDDSSEGYKNNQAGSRIFVTPLLC
;
A
#
# COMPACT_ATOMS: atom_id res chain seq x y z
N MET A 1 23.69 -4.78 -7.54
CA MET A 1 23.76 -3.32 -7.41
C MET A 1 23.23 -2.67 -8.69
N ILE A 2 22.45 -1.60 -8.56
CA ILE A 2 21.72 -0.98 -9.66
C ILE A 2 22.17 0.45 -9.99
N LEU A 3 23.25 0.94 -9.40
CA LEU A 3 23.81 2.27 -9.62
C LEU A 3 25.33 2.24 -9.47
N PHE A 4 26.07 2.46 -10.56
CA PHE A 4 27.52 2.35 -10.58
C PHE A 4 28.26 3.56 -11.12
N THR A 5 27.61 4.45 -11.88
CA THR A 5 28.30 5.55 -12.54
C THR A 5 28.04 6.90 -11.88
N ASN A 6 29.03 7.78 -11.97
CA ASN A 6 28.89 9.15 -11.49
C ASN A 6 27.79 9.92 -12.25
N GLN A 7 27.60 9.62 -13.52
CA GLN A 7 26.59 10.27 -14.35
C GLN A 7 25.18 9.86 -13.91
N GLU A 8 24.94 8.58 -13.67
CA GLU A 8 23.66 8.10 -13.13
C GLU A 8 23.35 8.75 -11.79
N LEU A 9 24.34 8.78 -10.87
CA LEU A 9 24.13 9.39 -9.54
C LEU A 9 23.71 10.85 -9.67
N ARG A 10 24.40 11.64 -10.54
CA ARG A 10 24.07 13.07 -10.76
C ARG A 10 22.70 13.30 -11.37
N LEU A 11 22.18 12.36 -12.15
CA LEU A 11 20.82 12.42 -12.69
C LEU A 11 19.75 12.12 -11.64
N GLN A 12 20.08 11.27 -10.66
CA GLN A 12 19.13 10.88 -9.62
C GLN A 12 19.14 11.84 -8.40
N VAL A 13 20.30 12.45 -8.12
CA VAL A 13 20.47 13.38 -7.00
C VAL A 13 21.14 14.65 -7.51
N PRO A 14 20.42 15.77 -7.57
CA PRO A 14 21.00 17.06 -7.94
C PRO A 14 21.95 17.54 -6.85
N SER A 15 23.17 17.06 -6.85
CA SER A 15 24.20 17.43 -5.88
C SER A 15 25.54 17.60 -6.59
N ASN A 16 26.18 18.73 -6.33
CA ASN A 16 27.54 19.00 -6.76
C ASN A 16 28.59 18.38 -5.81
N ALA A 17 28.13 17.74 -4.75
CA ALA A 17 28.96 17.37 -3.60
C ALA A 17 29.59 15.99 -3.68
N VAL A 18 29.27 15.17 -4.67
CA VAL A 18 29.82 13.83 -4.81
C VAL A 18 30.58 13.74 -6.10
N ASP A 19 31.90 13.78 -6.00
CA ASP A 19 32.76 13.67 -7.16
C ASP A 19 32.87 12.24 -7.67
N GLU A 20 32.74 11.24 -6.79
CA GLU A 20 32.85 9.83 -7.13
C GLU A 20 31.83 8.95 -6.40
N VAL A 21 31.11 8.13 -7.17
CA VAL A 21 30.21 7.07 -6.67
C VAL A 21 30.93 6.12 -5.72
N ALA A 22 32.22 5.84 -5.97
CA ALA A 22 33.05 4.98 -5.12
C ALA A 22 33.03 5.38 -3.64
N ASN A 23 32.92 6.68 -3.35
CA ASN A 23 32.84 7.20 -1.98
C ASN A 23 31.51 6.88 -1.28
N LEU A 24 30.46 6.58 -2.05
CA LEU A 24 29.13 6.23 -1.57
C LEU A 24 28.85 4.73 -1.62
N GLN A 25 29.75 3.93 -2.16
CA GLN A 25 29.53 2.52 -2.44
C GLN A 25 28.92 1.75 -1.27
N GLY A 26 29.46 1.89 -0.07
CA GLY A 26 28.95 1.20 1.12
C GLY A 26 27.55 1.65 1.53
N MET A 27 27.20 2.93 1.34
CA MET A 27 25.87 3.44 1.62
C MET A 27 24.85 3.03 0.56
N LEU A 28 25.26 3.01 -0.72
CA LEU A 28 24.43 2.50 -1.81
C LEU A 28 24.10 1.02 -1.59
N ASP A 29 25.11 0.20 -1.24
CA ASP A 29 24.91 -1.21 -0.95
C ASP A 29 23.97 -1.45 0.26
N ASN A 30 24.11 -0.66 1.33
CA ASN A 30 23.19 -0.71 2.47
C ASN A 30 21.78 -0.30 2.07
N SER A 31 21.62 0.79 1.33
CA SER A 31 20.31 1.26 0.87
C SER A 31 19.63 0.25 -0.04
N GLU A 32 20.37 -0.43 -0.91
CA GLU A 32 19.81 -1.51 -1.73
C GLU A 32 19.37 -2.71 -0.88
N LYS A 33 20.19 -3.15 0.07
CA LYS A 33 19.90 -4.35 0.88
C LYS A 33 18.81 -4.11 1.92
N ASP A 34 18.86 -2.97 2.60
CA ASP A 34 18.03 -2.73 3.77
C ASP A 34 16.73 -1.98 3.40
N PHE A 35 16.74 -1.22 2.30
CA PHE A 35 15.64 -0.37 1.94
C PHE A 35 14.95 -0.81 0.64
N LEU A 36 15.66 -1.09 -0.45
CA LEU A 36 15.05 -1.48 -1.72
C LEU A 36 14.65 -2.96 -1.77
N LYS A 37 15.60 -3.87 -1.52
CA LYS A 37 15.38 -5.31 -1.66
C LYS A 37 14.19 -5.85 -0.86
N PRO A 38 13.95 -5.44 0.41
CA PRO A 38 12.77 -5.90 1.13
C PRO A 38 11.44 -5.49 0.51
N ARG A 39 11.38 -4.34 -0.20
CA ARG A 39 10.14 -3.83 -0.83
C ARG A 39 9.84 -4.48 -2.17
N LEU A 40 10.87 -4.78 -2.95
CA LEU A 40 10.72 -5.48 -4.21
C LEU A 40 10.59 -7.00 -4.04
N GLY A 41 11.18 -7.55 -2.98
CA GLY A 41 11.41 -8.98 -2.83
C GLY A 41 12.68 -9.44 -3.55
N ALA A 42 13.18 -10.63 -3.21
CA ALA A 42 14.43 -11.13 -3.76
C ALA A 42 14.35 -11.36 -5.27
N SER A 43 13.28 -12.00 -5.74
CA SER A 43 13.10 -12.36 -7.15
C SER A 43 13.06 -11.15 -8.07
N LEU A 44 12.23 -10.15 -7.74
CA LEU A 44 12.12 -8.92 -8.54
C LEU A 44 13.41 -8.10 -8.48
N TYR A 45 14.02 -7.97 -7.31
CA TYR A 45 15.30 -7.27 -7.17
C TYR A 45 16.40 -7.92 -8.01
N ASP A 46 16.55 -9.25 -7.93
CA ASP A 46 17.57 -9.97 -8.69
C ASP A 46 17.34 -9.87 -10.21
N ARG A 47 16.08 -9.87 -10.63
CA ARG A 47 15.70 -9.66 -12.05
C ARG A 47 15.99 -8.23 -12.51
N LEU A 48 15.73 -7.23 -11.65
CA LEU A 48 16.07 -5.83 -11.93
C LEU A 48 17.59 -5.63 -12.06
N CYS A 49 18.39 -6.28 -11.21
CA CYS A 49 19.85 -6.27 -11.32
C CYS A 49 20.33 -6.89 -12.65
N LYS A 50 19.72 -8.00 -13.09
CA LYS A 50 20.04 -8.61 -14.40
C LYS A 50 19.65 -7.69 -15.56
N TYR A 51 18.50 -7.03 -15.45
CA TYR A 51 18.11 -6.04 -16.46
C TYR A 51 19.13 -4.90 -16.53
N TYR A 52 19.52 -4.32 -15.40
CA TYR A 52 20.52 -3.26 -15.34
C TYR A 52 21.87 -3.70 -15.93
N ALA A 53 22.30 -4.92 -15.65
CA ALA A 53 23.54 -5.47 -16.21
C ALA A 53 23.50 -5.71 -17.73
N SER A 54 22.33 -5.70 -18.35
CA SER A 54 22.13 -5.90 -19.79
C SER A 54 22.07 -4.61 -20.60
N ILE A 55 22.06 -3.45 -19.94
CA ILE A 55 21.98 -2.13 -20.60
C ILE A 55 23.30 -1.37 -20.46
N GLU A 56 23.61 -0.56 -21.45
CA GLU A 56 24.76 0.33 -21.39
C GLU A 56 24.42 1.57 -20.56
N PRO A 57 25.23 1.93 -19.52
CA PRO A 57 24.92 3.03 -18.64
C PRO A 57 24.72 4.39 -19.33
N ASN A 58 25.50 4.68 -20.38
CA ASN A 58 25.37 5.94 -21.13
C ASN A 58 24.04 6.00 -21.88
N ASP A 59 23.65 4.93 -22.56
CA ASP A 59 22.37 4.84 -23.27
C ASP A 59 21.21 4.99 -22.30
N PHE A 60 21.32 4.39 -21.11
CA PHE A 60 20.34 4.53 -20.05
C PHE A 60 20.24 5.97 -19.53
N CYS A 61 21.36 6.64 -19.30
CA CYS A 61 21.40 8.05 -18.95
C CYS A 61 20.67 8.93 -19.99
N ASP A 62 20.86 8.65 -21.26
CA ASP A 62 20.17 9.36 -22.34
C ASP A 62 18.66 9.13 -22.30
N THR A 63 18.18 7.93 -21.96
CA THR A 63 16.74 7.69 -21.78
C THR A 63 16.16 8.50 -20.61
N ILE A 64 16.92 8.71 -19.53
CA ILE A 64 16.51 9.53 -18.41
C ILE A 64 16.44 11.01 -18.80
N ILE A 65 17.45 11.51 -19.51
CA ILE A 65 17.53 12.91 -19.97
C ILE A 65 16.39 13.24 -20.93
N ASN A 66 16.09 12.31 -21.85
CA ASN A 66 15.06 12.49 -22.87
C ASN A 66 13.64 12.13 -22.36
N GLY A 67 13.51 11.56 -21.15
CA GLY A 67 12.23 11.13 -20.57
C GLY A 67 11.65 9.85 -21.19
N THR A 68 12.39 9.15 -22.06
CA THR A 68 11.92 7.94 -22.75
C THR A 68 12.03 6.67 -21.92
N TYR A 69 12.58 6.74 -20.72
CA TYR A 69 12.63 5.61 -19.78
C TYR A 69 11.24 5.04 -19.42
N THR A 70 10.17 5.84 -19.57
CA THR A 70 8.78 5.41 -19.32
C THR A 70 8.23 4.47 -20.39
N ASP A 71 8.89 4.37 -21.55
CA ASP A 71 8.45 3.49 -22.64
C ASP A 71 8.68 2.01 -22.32
N ASN A 72 9.63 1.73 -21.42
CA ASN A 72 9.97 0.39 -20.98
C ASN A 72 9.73 0.25 -19.47
N PRO A 73 8.83 -0.66 -19.02
CA PRO A 73 8.52 -0.85 -17.61
C PRO A 73 9.74 -1.17 -16.74
N TRP A 74 10.69 -1.93 -17.24
CA TRP A 74 11.93 -2.23 -16.51
C TRP A 74 12.81 -0.99 -16.30
N SER A 75 12.91 -0.13 -17.33
CA SER A 75 13.62 1.15 -17.22
C SER A 75 12.93 2.09 -16.25
N GLU A 76 11.61 2.16 -16.32
CA GLU A 76 10.79 3.00 -15.44
C GLU A 76 10.96 2.60 -13.98
N LEU A 77 10.87 1.30 -13.67
CA LEU A 77 11.11 0.75 -12.34
C LEU A 77 12.54 1.04 -11.87
N LEU A 78 13.53 0.86 -12.74
CA LEU A 78 14.94 1.10 -12.44
C LEU A 78 15.21 2.55 -12.07
N VAL A 79 14.66 3.52 -12.78
CA VAL A 79 14.83 4.95 -12.47
C VAL A 79 14.30 5.28 -11.07
N TYR A 80 13.12 4.82 -10.71
CA TYR A 80 12.57 5.05 -9.36
C TYR A 80 13.39 4.35 -8.27
N ALA A 81 13.86 3.13 -8.54
CA ALA A 81 14.71 2.38 -7.63
C ALA A 81 16.07 3.07 -7.42
N GLN A 82 16.74 3.49 -8.50
CA GLN A 82 18.00 4.23 -8.41
C GLN A 82 17.83 5.56 -7.66
N ARG A 83 16.77 6.31 -7.94
CA ARG A 83 16.49 7.59 -7.27
C ARG A 83 16.27 7.42 -5.77
N MET A 84 15.58 6.36 -5.38
CA MET A 84 15.37 6.03 -3.98
C MET A 84 16.70 5.68 -3.28
N VAL A 85 17.47 4.75 -3.87
CA VAL A 85 18.75 4.28 -3.32
C VAL A 85 19.77 5.43 -3.24
N ALA A 86 19.88 6.25 -4.28
CA ALA A 86 20.80 7.39 -4.32
C ALA A 86 20.48 8.42 -3.22
N ASN A 87 19.20 8.81 -3.05
CA ASN A 87 18.82 9.77 -2.03
C ASN A 87 18.97 9.21 -0.61
N ASP A 88 18.67 7.93 -0.38
CA ASP A 88 18.88 7.31 0.93
C ASP A 88 20.38 7.22 1.26
N ALA A 89 21.21 6.79 0.31
CA ALA A 89 22.66 6.78 0.48
C ALA A 89 23.23 8.18 0.78
N MET A 90 22.73 9.21 0.10
CA MET A 90 23.11 10.60 0.37
C MET A 90 22.69 11.01 1.78
N SER A 91 21.50 10.67 2.23
CA SER A 91 21.05 10.95 3.59
C SER A 91 21.96 10.32 4.66
N GLN A 92 22.46 9.12 4.41
CA GLN A 92 23.44 8.44 5.29
C GLN A 92 24.83 9.09 5.23
N ASN A 93 25.18 9.72 4.10
CA ASN A 93 26.49 10.28 3.86
C ASN A 93 26.65 11.72 4.40
N VAL A 94 25.58 12.50 4.51
CA VAL A 94 25.63 13.92 4.92
C VAL A 94 26.45 14.13 6.21
N GLU A 95 26.21 13.32 7.22
CA GLU A 95 26.96 13.42 8.49
C GLU A 95 28.43 13.02 8.35
N LYS A 96 28.75 12.08 7.45
CA LYS A 96 30.12 11.58 7.25
C LYS A 96 30.97 12.53 6.41
N GLN A 97 30.36 13.29 5.50
CA GLN A 97 31.08 14.30 4.71
C GLN A 97 31.64 15.44 5.55
N ILE A 98 31.07 15.69 6.70
CA ILE A 98 31.49 16.77 7.58
C ILE A 98 32.63 16.35 8.49
N LEU A 99 32.75 15.06 8.73
CA LEU A 99 33.76 14.51 9.61
C LEU A 99 34.93 13.97 8.80
N SER A 100 36.09 14.56 8.99
CA SER A 100 37.36 14.01 8.50
C SER A 100 37.98 13.15 9.60
N VAL A 101 38.18 11.87 9.34
CA VAL A 101 38.86 10.94 10.24
C VAL A 101 40.26 10.71 9.72
N ASN A 102 41.27 11.12 10.47
CA ASN A 102 42.66 10.93 10.14
C ASN A 102 43.47 10.45 11.36
N GLY A 103 44.75 10.23 11.20
CA GLY A 103 45.64 9.73 12.27
C GLY A 103 45.70 10.65 13.51
N SER A 104 45.26 11.88 13.44
CA SER A 104 45.18 12.82 14.57
C SER A 104 43.77 12.88 15.21
N GLY A 105 42.81 12.10 14.73
CA GLY A 105 41.46 12.01 15.30
C GLY A 105 40.35 12.39 14.34
N ILE A 106 39.21 12.81 14.91
CA ILE A 106 38.00 13.24 14.16
C ILE A 106 38.03 14.77 14.11
N ASN A 107 38.08 15.33 12.92
CA ASN A 107 38.08 16.76 12.67
C ASN A 107 36.83 17.16 11.84
N VAL A 108 36.36 18.37 12.03
CA VAL A 108 35.34 18.99 11.19
C VAL A 108 36.03 19.70 10.01
N ALA A 109 35.57 19.36 8.79
CA ALA A 109 36.10 20.02 7.61
C ALA A 109 35.73 21.51 7.63
N SER A 110 36.70 22.37 7.74
CA SER A 110 36.56 23.82 7.59
C SER A 110 37.72 24.37 6.78
N SER A 111 37.46 25.36 5.94
CA SER A 111 38.50 26.10 5.21
C SER A 111 38.37 27.58 5.45
N SER A 112 39.37 28.36 5.03
CA SER A 112 39.29 29.84 5.13
C SER A 112 38.09 30.44 4.40
N ASP A 113 37.58 29.74 3.39
CA ASP A 113 36.54 30.21 2.48
C ASP A 113 35.15 29.66 2.80
N PHE A 114 35.10 28.63 3.64
CA PHE A 114 33.83 27.97 4.00
C PHE A 114 33.75 27.75 5.51
N ALA A 115 32.72 28.28 6.12
CA ALA A 115 32.38 27.95 7.50
C ALA A 115 31.80 26.55 7.59
N ALA A 116 32.15 25.79 8.65
CA ALA A 116 31.53 24.52 8.91
C ALA A 116 30.00 24.67 9.04
N ALA A 117 29.25 23.76 8.41
CA ALA A 117 27.79 23.75 8.50
C ALA A 117 27.35 23.58 9.97
N THR A 118 26.32 24.31 10.36
CA THR A 118 25.74 24.18 11.69
C THR A 118 25.04 22.82 11.83
N LYS A 119 24.87 22.34 13.06
CA LYS A 119 24.17 21.10 13.35
C LYS A 119 22.76 21.09 12.74
N ASP A 120 22.05 22.21 12.76
CA ASP A 120 20.70 22.32 12.21
C ASP A 120 20.70 22.25 10.68
N GLN A 121 21.67 22.87 10.01
CA GLN A 121 21.82 22.77 8.55
C GLN A 121 22.12 21.33 8.10
N ILE A 122 22.95 20.62 8.87
CA ILE A 122 23.25 19.20 8.65
C ILE A 122 21.99 18.35 8.78
N ALA A 123 21.25 18.55 9.88
CA ALA A 123 20.01 17.83 10.13
C ALA A 123 18.95 18.10 9.05
N GLN A 124 18.82 19.34 8.59
CA GLN A 124 17.92 19.71 7.49
C GLN A 124 18.34 19.08 6.17
N GLY A 125 19.62 19.09 5.84
CA GLY A 125 20.14 18.44 4.64
C GLY A 125 19.88 16.94 4.63
N LYS A 126 20.18 16.25 5.74
CA LYS A 126 19.90 14.84 5.93
C LYS A 126 18.41 14.51 5.77
N GLU A 127 17.55 15.31 6.42
CA GLU A 127 16.10 15.10 6.35
C GLU A 127 15.56 15.36 4.95
N SER A 128 16.08 16.35 4.21
CA SER A 128 15.71 16.62 2.82
C SER A 128 15.99 15.42 1.91
N TYR A 129 17.17 14.81 2.00
CA TYR A 129 17.49 13.60 1.24
C TYR A 129 16.62 12.41 1.67
N ARG A 130 16.39 12.25 2.97
CA ARG A 130 15.52 11.22 3.49
C ARG A 130 14.07 11.34 2.96
N GLN A 131 13.54 12.54 2.93
CA GLN A 131 12.22 12.82 2.35
C GLN A 131 12.18 12.55 0.85
N SER A 132 13.24 12.90 0.12
CA SER A 132 13.37 12.58 -1.31
C SER A 132 13.42 11.08 -1.56
N ALA A 133 14.13 10.31 -0.74
CA ALA A 133 14.16 8.86 -0.79
C ALA A 133 12.77 8.25 -0.54
N MET A 134 12.07 8.72 0.50
CA MET A 134 10.70 8.27 0.83
C MET A 134 9.68 8.63 -0.26
N THR A 135 9.82 9.81 -0.88
CA THR A 135 8.99 10.19 -2.02
C THR A 135 9.24 9.28 -3.21
N SER A 136 10.50 8.98 -3.50
CA SER A 136 10.88 8.07 -4.60
C SER A 136 10.39 6.64 -4.35
N LEU A 137 10.49 6.14 -3.11
CA LEU A 137 9.89 4.88 -2.70
C LEU A 137 8.38 4.87 -2.93
N ASN A 138 7.71 5.91 -2.49
CA ASN A 138 6.25 6.00 -2.63
C ASN A 138 5.82 6.04 -4.09
N ASN A 139 6.57 6.73 -4.95
CA ASN A 139 6.33 6.77 -6.39
C ASN A 139 6.57 5.39 -7.03
N MET A 140 7.64 4.69 -6.65
CA MET A 140 7.92 3.32 -7.10
C MET A 140 6.79 2.36 -6.71
N LEU A 141 6.34 2.41 -5.47
CA LEU A 141 5.23 1.58 -5.01
C LEU A 141 3.91 1.96 -5.68
N SER A 142 3.70 3.25 -5.99
CA SER A 142 2.55 3.71 -6.76
C SER A 142 2.53 3.14 -8.17
N LEU A 143 3.69 3.07 -8.80
CA LEU A 143 3.86 2.48 -10.13
C LEU A 143 3.51 0.99 -10.10
N LEU A 144 4.09 0.24 -9.16
CA LEU A 144 3.82 -1.19 -8.97
C LEU A 144 2.34 -1.46 -8.64
N GLU A 145 1.71 -0.62 -7.82
CA GLU A 145 0.27 -0.69 -7.53
C GLU A 145 -0.58 -0.48 -8.78
N GLY A 146 -0.21 0.51 -9.60
CA GLY A 146 -0.87 0.78 -10.88
C GLY A 146 -0.80 -0.42 -11.83
N TRP A 147 0.37 -1.02 -11.96
CA TRP A 147 0.58 -2.21 -12.78
C TRP A 147 -0.14 -3.45 -12.24
N ALA A 148 -0.12 -3.66 -10.93
CA ALA A 148 -0.89 -4.75 -10.32
C ALA A 148 -2.40 -4.59 -10.57
N LYS A 149 -2.92 -3.36 -10.55
CA LYS A 149 -4.30 -3.05 -10.91
C LYS A 149 -4.57 -3.32 -12.39
N GLU A 150 -3.66 -2.91 -13.28
CA GLU A 150 -3.75 -3.10 -14.74
C GLU A 150 -3.89 -4.59 -15.07
N ILE A 151 -2.98 -5.44 -14.56
CA ILE A 151 -2.99 -6.89 -14.78
C ILE A 151 -4.25 -7.56 -14.22
N ASN A 152 -4.79 -7.03 -13.13
CA ASN A 152 -5.99 -7.60 -12.51
C ASN A 152 -7.31 -7.08 -13.12
N THR A 153 -7.25 -6.16 -14.08
CA THR A 153 -8.41 -5.65 -14.80
C THR A 153 -8.55 -6.40 -16.13
N PRO A 154 -9.71 -6.98 -16.46
CA PRO A 154 -9.90 -7.66 -17.73
C PRO A 154 -9.63 -6.72 -18.91
N MET A 155 -8.70 -7.10 -19.77
CA MET A 155 -8.38 -6.34 -20.98
C MET A 155 -8.93 -7.04 -22.24
N PRO A 156 -9.24 -6.29 -23.31
CA PRO A 156 -9.54 -6.88 -24.62
C PRO A 156 -8.32 -7.65 -25.15
N ILE A 157 -8.55 -8.83 -25.70
CA ILE A 157 -7.52 -9.78 -26.19
C ILE A 157 -6.56 -9.15 -27.22
N GLU A 158 -6.96 -8.07 -27.89
CA GLU A 158 -6.17 -7.41 -28.93
C GLU A 158 -5.08 -6.45 -28.39
N ALA A 159 -4.98 -6.25 -27.09
CA ALA A 159 -4.09 -5.27 -26.47
C ALA A 159 -2.81 -5.88 -25.83
N GLU A 160 -2.51 -7.15 -26.10
CA GLU A 160 -1.25 -7.76 -25.64
C GLU A 160 -0.06 -7.15 -26.36
N THR A 161 0.61 -6.25 -25.68
CA THR A 161 1.84 -5.60 -26.16
C THR A 161 3.03 -6.11 -25.34
N LYS A 162 4.26 -5.98 -25.90
CA LYS A 162 5.50 -6.27 -25.15
C LYS A 162 5.59 -5.51 -23.83
N ARG A 163 4.94 -4.34 -23.73
CA ARG A 163 4.84 -3.58 -22.49
C ARG A 163 4.01 -4.33 -21.44
N HIS A 164 2.89 -4.92 -21.85
CA HIS A 164 2.01 -5.69 -20.96
C HIS A 164 2.71 -6.94 -20.43
N GLU A 165 3.41 -7.68 -21.30
CA GLU A 165 4.21 -8.86 -20.90
C GLU A 165 5.27 -8.50 -19.84
N ALA A 166 5.95 -7.36 -20.04
CA ALA A 166 6.94 -6.88 -19.06
C ALA A 166 6.31 -6.48 -17.72
N ILE A 167 5.14 -5.84 -17.76
CA ILE A 167 4.38 -5.48 -16.56
C ILE A 167 3.92 -6.74 -15.81
N GLU A 168 3.41 -7.73 -16.54
CA GLU A 168 2.98 -9.01 -15.96
C GLU A 168 4.15 -9.75 -15.30
N GLU A 169 5.32 -9.80 -15.95
CA GLU A 169 6.55 -10.37 -15.36
C GLU A 169 6.90 -9.64 -14.05
N ILE A 170 6.93 -8.31 -14.07
CA ILE A 170 7.27 -7.51 -12.89
C ILE A 170 6.29 -7.75 -11.74
N VAL A 171 4.99 -7.72 -12.03
CA VAL A 171 3.94 -7.91 -11.01
C VAL A 171 3.99 -9.31 -10.43
N THR A 172 4.18 -10.34 -11.28
CA THR A 172 4.30 -11.73 -10.84
C THR A 172 5.48 -11.92 -9.89
N LEU A 173 6.65 -11.35 -10.22
CA LEU A 173 7.82 -11.38 -9.35
C LEU A 173 7.62 -10.59 -8.05
N TRP A 174 6.86 -9.48 -8.11
CA TRP A 174 6.55 -8.70 -6.91
C TRP A 174 5.57 -9.40 -5.97
N GLN A 175 4.66 -10.22 -6.51
CA GLN A 175 3.73 -11.03 -5.70
C GLN A 175 4.45 -12.02 -4.77
N GLU A 176 5.68 -12.42 -5.08
CA GLU A 176 6.51 -13.25 -4.21
C GLU A 176 7.09 -12.46 -3.02
N SER A 177 7.03 -11.14 -3.04
CA SER A 177 7.53 -10.28 -1.99
C SER A 177 6.58 -10.25 -0.79
N GLN A 178 7.16 -10.28 0.41
CA GLN A 178 6.42 -10.02 1.66
C GLN A 178 5.85 -8.58 1.72
N TYR A 179 6.31 -7.71 0.85
CA TYR A 179 5.86 -6.33 0.74
C TYR A 179 4.79 -6.12 -0.33
N TYR A 180 4.34 -7.21 -0.99
CA TYR A 180 3.22 -7.14 -1.91
C TYR A 180 1.96 -6.81 -1.13
N TYR A 181 1.27 -5.73 -1.53
CA TYR A 181 0.11 -5.25 -0.78
C TYR A 181 -1.16 -5.11 -1.62
N TYR A 182 -1.11 -5.39 -2.91
CA TYR A 182 -2.31 -5.39 -3.71
C TYR A 182 -3.07 -6.71 -3.50
N HIS A 183 -4.01 -6.70 -2.56
CA HIS A 183 -4.82 -7.87 -2.24
C HIS A 183 -6.22 -7.70 -2.80
N LYS A 184 -6.65 -8.66 -3.63
CA LYS A 184 -8.01 -8.69 -4.18
C LYS A 184 -9.08 -8.89 -3.10
N ASP A 185 -8.70 -9.49 -1.98
CA ASP A 185 -9.62 -9.82 -0.89
C ASP A 185 -9.78 -8.68 0.13
N LEU A 186 -9.12 -7.55 -0.08
CA LEU A 186 -9.25 -6.39 0.77
C LEU A 186 -10.31 -5.42 0.25
N LEU A 187 -11.16 -4.90 1.14
CA LEU A 187 -12.10 -3.82 0.82
C LEU A 187 -11.38 -2.56 0.33
N PHE A 188 -10.13 -2.38 0.75
CA PHE A 188 -9.22 -1.36 0.22
C PHE A 188 -8.03 -2.04 -0.43
N PRO A 189 -8.10 -2.42 -1.71
CA PRO A 189 -7.02 -3.12 -2.39
C PRO A 189 -5.81 -2.23 -2.65
N THR A 190 -5.97 -0.90 -2.64
CA THR A 190 -4.92 0.07 -2.94
C THR A 190 -4.91 1.22 -1.95
N CYS A 191 -3.77 1.91 -1.86
CA CYS A 191 -3.64 3.12 -1.06
C CYS A 191 -4.64 4.21 -1.50
N GLU A 192 -4.90 4.33 -2.79
CA GLU A 192 -5.83 5.31 -3.35
C GLU A 192 -7.29 5.00 -2.98
N SER A 193 -7.67 3.71 -2.90
CA SER A 193 -9.02 3.32 -2.48
C SER A 193 -9.30 3.67 -1.01
N LEU A 194 -8.27 3.71 -0.17
CA LEU A 194 -8.37 4.11 1.24
C LEU A 194 -8.49 5.63 1.41
N ARG A 195 -7.86 6.42 0.54
CA ARG A 195 -7.72 7.88 0.67
C ARG A 195 -9.03 8.65 0.93
N PRO A 196 -10.17 8.34 0.28
CA PRO A 196 -11.43 9.04 0.54
C PRO A 196 -11.98 8.86 1.97
N TYR A 197 -11.51 7.84 2.68
CA TYR A 197 -12.01 7.44 4.00
C TYR A 197 -11.01 7.75 5.12
N LEU A 198 -9.74 7.55 4.85
CA LEU A 198 -8.64 7.79 5.78
C LEU A 198 -7.45 8.37 5.02
N ASP A 199 -7.14 9.64 5.30
CA ASP A 199 -5.98 10.27 4.69
C ASP A 199 -4.70 9.85 5.43
N ILE A 200 -3.89 9.05 4.74
CA ILE A 200 -2.55 8.66 5.14
C ILE A 200 -1.48 9.39 4.32
N TYR A 201 -1.89 10.48 3.65
CA TYR A 201 -1.03 11.30 2.78
C TYR A 201 -0.44 10.51 1.60
N GLY A 202 -1.17 9.53 1.09
CA GLY A 202 -0.71 8.65 0.02
C GLY A 202 0.54 7.81 0.37
N ASN A 203 0.85 7.66 1.65
CA ASN A 203 2.03 6.93 2.12
C ASN A 203 1.77 5.41 2.09
N ARG A 204 2.34 4.74 1.09
CA ARG A 204 2.16 3.30 0.86
C ARG A 204 2.84 2.43 1.92
N ASP A 205 3.93 2.90 2.52
CA ASP A 205 4.54 2.20 3.66
C ASP A 205 3.59 2.15 4.88
N LYS A 206 2.87 3.25 5.13
CA LYS A 206 1.80 3.25 6.15
C LYS A 206 0.65 2.34 5.77
N PHE A 207 0.26 2.33 4.49
CA PHE A 207 -0.81 1.47 3.98
C PHE A 207 -0.50 0.00 4.25
N VAL A 208 0.70 -0.46 3.90
CA VAL A 208 1.13 -1.86 4.13
C VAL A 208 1.03 -2.25 5.61
N ARG A 209 1.39 -1.34 6.52
CA ARG A 209 1.28 -1.59 7.97
C ARG A 209 -0.16 -1.68 8.48
N LEU A 210 -1.13 -1.16 7.74
CA LEU A 210 -2.54 -1.23 8.09
C LEU A 210 -3.23 -2.50 7.55
N ILE A 211 -2.61 -3.23 6.62
CA ILE A 211 -3.19 -4.43 6.00
C ILE A 211 -3.59 -5.48 7.04
N PRO A 212 -2.74 -5.87 8.01
CA PRO A 212 -3.14 -6.84 9.04
C PRO A 212 -4.38 -6.41 9.83
N ASP A 213 -4.52 -5.09 10.07
CA ASP A 213 -5.68 -4.56 10.77
C ASP A 213 -6.93 -4.57 9.91
N MET A 214 -6.78 -4.29 8.61
CA MET A 214 -7.89 -4.38 7.65
C MET A 214 -8.40 -5.81 7.53
N LEU A 215 -7.50 -6.79 7.40
CA LEU A 215 -7.85 -8.21 7.37
C LEU A 215 -8.54 -8.64 8.66
N PHE A 216 -8.00 -8.26 9.81
CA PHE A 216 -8.60 -8.57 11.11
C PHE A 216 -10.03 -8.03 11.23
N ILE A 217 -10.27 -6.79 10.77
CA ILE A 217 -11.62 -6.21 10.84
C ILE A 217 -12.57 -6.92 9.88
N GLN A 218 -12.09 -7.29 8.71
CA GLN A 218 -12.91 -8.01 7.73
C GLN A 218 -13.35 -9.36 8.28
N SER A 219 -12.41 -10.17 8.81
CA SER A 219 -12.72 -11.50 9.33
C SER A 219 -13.51 -11.45 10.64
N GLU A 220 -13.01 -10.71 11.64
CA GLU A 220 -13.57 -10.75 12.99
C GLU A 220 -14.85 -9.94 13.20
N TYR A 221 -15.11 -8.97 12.31
CA TYR A 221 -16.30 -8.13 12.47
C TYR A 221 -17.29 -8.23 11.31
N LEU A 222 -16.81 -8.25 10.07
CA LEU A 222 -17.72 -8.24 8.93
C LEU A 222 -18.15 -9.65 8.56
N GLU A 223 -17.22 -10.60 8.43
CA GLU A 223 -17.57 -11.98 8.09
C GLU A 223 -18.28 -12.69 9.24
N GLU A 224 -17.86 -12.46 10.48
CA GLU A 224 -18.58 -13.00 11.64
C GLU A 224 -20.02 -12.49 11.74
N ALA A 225 -20.25 -11.20 11.34
CA ALA A 225 -21.58 -10.60 11.42
C ALA A 225 -22.50 -11.00 10.26
N PHE A 226 -21.94 -11.17 9.05
CA PHE A 226 -22.71 -11.26 7.81
C PHE A 226 -22.47 -12.54 7.02
N GLY A 227 -21.56 -13.40 7.48
CA GLY A 227 -21.16 -14.65 6.83
C GLY A 227 -19.93 -14.50 5.94
N GLU A 228 -19.27 -15.62 5.63
CA GLU A 228 -18.03 -15.69 4.87
C GLU A 228 -18.15 -15.16 3.42
N ASP A 229 -19.33 -15.29 2.83
CA ASP A 229 -19.60 -14.81 1.46
C ASP A 229 -19.76 -13.30 1.37
N PHE A 230 -19.79 -12.59 2.50
CA PHE A 230 -20.07 -11.15 2.52
C PHE A 230 -18.99 -10.32 1.85
N ILE A 231 -17.73 -10.54 2.21
CA ILE A 231 -16.59 -9.81 1.61
C ILE A 231 -16.45 -10.13 0.13
N PRO A 232 -16.41 -11.40 -0.33
CA PRO A 232 -16.35 -11.73 -1.76
C PRO A 232 -17.42 -11.05 -2.60
N ARG A 233 -18.62 -10.93 -2.07
CA ARG A 233 -19.72 -10.27 -2.76
C ARG A 233 -19.56 -8.75 -2.82
N LEU A 234 -19.08 -8.11 -1.75
CA LEU A 234 -18.77 -6.69 -1.75
C LEU A 234 -17.65 -6.32 -2.73
N LEU A 235 -16.68 -7.21 -2.90
CA LEU A 235 -15.58 -7.00 -3.85
C LEU A 235 -16.03 -7.09 -5.31
N GLN A 236 -17.15 -7.74 -5.59
CA GLN A 236 -17.77 -7.80 -6.93
C GLN A 236 -18.76 -6.66 -7.16
N ALA A 237 -19.10 -5.89 -6.12
CA ALA A 237 -20.05 -4.79 -6.21
C ALA A 237 -19.46 -3.57 -6.93
N ASP A 238 -20.33 -2.77 -7.51
CA ASP A 238 -19.92 -1.47 -8.08
C ASP A 238 -19.33 -0.56 -6.99
N GLU A 239 -18.35 0.26 -7.36
CA GLU A 239 -17.71 1.24 -6.47
C GLU A 239 -18.73 2.24 -5.85
N ASN A 240 -19.88 2.41 -6.47
CA ASN A 240 -20.96 3.24 -5.97
C ASN A 240 -21.93 2.49 -5.04
N ASP A 241 -21.76 1.19 -4.84
CA ASP A 241 -22.60 0.41 -3.96
C ASP A 241 -22.61 0.97 -2.54
N LYS A 242 -23.80 1.12 -1.98
CA LYS A 242 -23.98 1.73 -0.65
C LYS A 242 -23.41 0.86 0.45
N MET A 243 -23.40 -0.45 0.22
CA MET A 243 -22.91 -1.38 1.19
C MET A 243 -21.42 -1.41 1.26
N LEU A 244 -20.79 -1.49 0.10
CA LEU A 244 -19.34 -1.37 -0.02
C LEU A 244 -18.86 -0.08 0.64
N LYS A 245 -19.52 1.05 0.37
CA LYS A 245 -19.20 2.34 1.02
C LYS A 245 -19.34 2.30 2.53
N LYS A 246 -20.41 1.68 3.06
CA LYS A 246 -20.61 1.54 4.51
C LYS A 246 -19.57 0.61 5.16
N ALA A 247 -19.27 -0.53 4.53
CA ALA A 247 -18.25 -1.44 5.01
C ALA A 247 -16.88 -0.74 5.07
N ARG A 248 -16.50 -0.02 4.00
CA ARG A 248 -15.29 0.80 3.96
C ARG A 248 -15.27 1.89 5.03
N GLN A 249 -16.38 2.55 5.30
CA GLN A 249 -16.48 3.54 6.38
C GLN A 249 -16.23 2.92 7.77
N LEU A 250 -16.75 1.73 8.02
CA LEU A 250 -16.52 1.02 9.29
C LEU A 250 -15.05 0.64 9.48
N VAL A 251 -14.43 0.07 8.45
CA VAL A 251 -13.01 -0.27 8.49
C VAL A 251 -12.16 0.98 8.70
N ALA A 252 -12.40 2.04 7.94
CA ALA A 252 -11.65 3.29 8.06
C ALA A 252 -11.83 3.97 9.42
N ALA A 253 -13.02 3.93 10.01
CA ALA A 253 -13.27 4.47 11.34
C ALA A 253 -12.44 3.75 12.42
N TYR A 254 -12.32 2.42 12.32
CA TYR A 254 -11.46 1.65 13.21
C TYR A 254 -9.98 2.01 13.02
N LEU A 255 -9.50 2.04 11.78
CA LEU A 255 -8.10 2.37 11.46
C LEU A 255 -7.74 3.77 11.92
N LYS A 256 -8.64 4.74 11.75
CA LYS A 256 -8.42 6.13 12.17
C LYS A 256 -8.20 6.24 13.68
N GLN A 257 -9.00 5.55 14.47
CA GLN A 257 -8.85 5.60 15.92
C GLN A 257 -7.60 4.87 16.38
N ARG A 258 -7.26 3.73 15.79
CA ARG A 258 -6.00 3.03 16.07
C ARG A 258 -4.78 3.88 15.70
N THR A 259 -4.81 4.55 14.55
CA THR A 259 -3.73 5.46 14.14
C THR A 259 -3.57 6.63 15.11
N SER A 260 -4.66 7.18 15.61
CA SER A 260 -4.64 8.24 16.61
C SER A 260 -4.05 7.77 17.95
N VAL A 261 -4.39 6.56 18.37
CA VAL A 261 -3.80 5.91 19.56
C VAL A 261 -2.30 5.72 19.42
N ILE A 262 -1.83 5.23 18.27
CA ILE A 262 -0.40 5.02 18.01
C ILE A 262 0.37 6.36 18.01
N ASN A 263 -0.22 7.43 17.50
CA ASN A 263 0.38 8.75 17.53
C ASN A 263 0.38 9.36 18.95
N PHE A 264 -0.64 9.07 19.74
CA PHE A 264 -0.74 9.48 21.14
C PHE A 264 0.34 8.80 22.00
N ASP A 265 0.61 7.52 21.72
CA ASP A 265 1.61 6.72 22.45
C ASP A 265 3.05 7.25 22.26
N LYS A 266 3.31 7.99 21.19
CA LYS A 266 4.60 8.67 20.99
C LYS A 266 4.78 9.92 21.86
N LEU A 267 3.70 10.52 22.30
CA LEU A 267 3.74 11.79 23.05
C LEU A 267 3.81 11.61 24.57
N THR A 268 3.28 10.52 25.12
CA THR A 268 3.26 10.31 26.59
C THR A 268 3.21 8.83 26.97
N ARG A 269 4.36 8.20 27.13
CA ARG A 269 4.47 6.75 27.41
C ARG A 269 3.86 6.24 28.71
N SER A 270 3.57 7.07 29.69
CA SER A 270 3.05 6.63 30.99
C SER A 270 1.56 6.88 31.23
N LEU A 271 0.96 7.85 30.58
CA LEU A 271 -0.47 8.18 30.71
C LEU A 271 -1.31 7.65 29.55
N ALA A 272 -0.67 7.40 28.42
CA ALA A 272 -1.34 7.01 27.19
C ALA A 272 -1.81 5.54 27.14
N HIS A 273 -1.28 4.69 28.00
CA HIS A 273 -1.63 3.27 27.97
C HIS A 273 -3.08 3.03 28.40
N ASP A 274 -3.52 3.67 29.47
CA ASP A 274 -4.88 3.53 29.99
C ASP A 274 -5.91 4.20 29.07
N ASP A 275 -5.56 5.37 28.51
CA ASP A 275 -6.41 6.05 27.52
C ASP A 275 -6.49 5.27 26.20
N ALA A 276 -5.40 4.64 25.75
CA ALA A 276 -5.38 3.79 24.59
C ALA A 276 -6.27 2.55 24.77
N ILE A 277 -6.29 1.93 25.96
CA ILE A 277 -7.19 0.83 26.30
C ILE A 277 -8.64 1.32 26.28
N THR A 278 -8.93 2.46 26.87
CA THR A 278 -10.27 3.05 26.91
C THR A 278 -10.81 3.36 25.51
N ILE A 279 -9.98 3.92 24.64
CA ILE A 279 -10.34 4.18 23.25
C ILE A 279 -10.60 2.88 22.51
N ARG A 280 -9.74 1.88 22.67
CA ARG A 280 -9.91 0.55 22.05
C ARG A 280 -11.22 -0.11 22.51
N GLU A 281 -11.52 -0.05 23.80
CA GLU A 281 -12.79 -0.56 24.34
C GLU A 281 -14.00 0.20 23.81
N SER A 282 -13.89 1.51 23.66
CA SER A 282 -14.95 2.35 23.08
C SER A 282 -15.22 2.00 21.63
N ILE A 283 -14.17 1.71 20.85
CA ILE A 283 -14.28 1.23 19.48
C ILE A 283 -14.95 -0.13 19.46
N HIS A 284 -14.51 -1.06 20.29
CA HIS A 284 -15.12 -2.38 20.39
C HIS A 284 -16.63 -2.29 20.72
N ARG A 285 -17.00 -1.42 21.66
CA ARG A 285 -18.41 -1.17 21.98
C ARG A 285 -19.18 -0.58 20.80
N LEU A 286 -18.57 0.38 20.08
CA LEU A 286 -19.19 0.99 18.90
C LEU A 286 -19.41 -0.04 17.79
N LEU A 287 -18.40 -0.85 17.49
CA LEU A 287 -18.48 -1.89 16.48
C LEU A 287 -19.50 -2.97 16.87
N LYS A 288 -19.48 -3.41 18.13
CA LYS A 288 -20.48 -4.35 18.65
C LYS A 288 -21.91 -3.80 18.57
N LYS A 289 -22.09 -2.50 18.87
CA LYS A 289 -23.38 -1.82 18.71
C LYS A 289 -23.81 -1.79 17.26
N LYS A 290 -22.92 -1.42 16.34
CA LYS A 290 -23.18 -1.40 14.90
C LYS A 290 -23.50 -2.78 14.34
N LYS A 291 -22.80 -3.82 14.80
CA LYS A 291 -23.10 -5.22 14.49
C LYS A 291 -24.51 -5.60 14.94
N ALA A 292 -24.87 -5.27 16.17
CA ALA A 292 -26.21 -5.55 16.69
C ALA A 292 -27.31 -4.78 15.93
N GLU A 293 -27.06 -3.51 15.58
CA GLU A 293 -27.99 -2.71 14.77
C GLU A 293 -28.16 -3.29 13.34
N ALA A 294 -27.08 -3.77 12.75
CA ALA A 294 -27.11 -4.39 11.43
C ALA A 294 -27.86 -5.72 11.46
N GLN A 295 -27.62 -6.56 12.47
CA GLN A 295 -28.33 -7.82 12.66
C GLN A 295 -29.83 -7.58 12.89
N ALA A 296 -30.21 -6.63 13.74
CA ALA A 296 -31.60 -6.29 13.99
C ALA A 296 -32.33 -5.82 12.74
N LYS A 297 -31.64 -5.04 11.87
CA LYS A 297 -32.22 -4.63 10.56
C LYS A 297 -32.39 -5.81 9.61
N LEU A 298 -31.49 -6.77 9.65
CA LEU A 298 -31.57 -7.97 8.84
C LEU A 298 -32.75 -8.85 9.30
N ASP A 299 -32.90 -9.05 10.61
CA ASP A 299 -33.96 -9.83 11.21
C ASP A 299 -35.32 -9.19 10.89
N ALA A 300 -35.45 -7.86 11.01
CA ALA A 300 -36.67 -7.12 10.65
C ALA A 300 -36.97 -7.20 9.13
N ALA A 301 -35.96 -7.24 8.27
CA ALA A 301 -36.16 -7.41 6.84
C ALA A 301 -36.61 -8.83 6.48
N ASN A 302 -36.08 -9.85 7.15
CA ASN A 302 -36.49 -11.24 7.01
C ASN A 302 -37.94 -11.44 7.50
N GLU A 303 -38.31 -10.88 8.63
CA GLU A 303 -39.67 -10.92 9.16
C GLU A 303 -40.67 -10.29 8.21
N LYS A 304 -40.36 -9.14 7.62
CA LYS A 304 -41.18 -8.50 6.57
C LYS A 304 -41.30 -9.35 5.32
N ALA A 305 -40.22 -10.02 4.91
CA ALA A 305 -40.24 -10.91 3.76
C ALA A 305 -41.10 -12.16 4.01
N ASP A 306 -41.08 -12.68 5.22
CA ASP A 306 -41.89 -13.85 5.59
C ASP A 306 -43.38 -13.46 5.77
N LEU A 307 -43.69 -12.27 6.28
CA LEU A 307 -45.06 -11.73 6.29
C LEU A 307 -45.61 -11.52 4.88
N ALA A 308 -44.82 -10.97 3.96
CA ALA A 308 -45.24 -10.77 2.57
C ALA A 308 -45.50 -12.11 1.84
N LYS A 309 -44.79 -13.20 2.23
CA LYS A 309 -45.06 -14.54 1.71
C LYS A 309 -46.32 -15.15 2.29
N SER A 310 -46.67 -14.84 3.54
CA SER A 310 -47.90 -15.33 4.17
C SER A 310 -49.12 -14.66 3.59
N ASP A 311 -49.07 -13.37 3.24
CA ASP A 311 -50.17 -12.64 2.63
C ASP A 311 -50.45 -13.10 1.19
N THR A 312 -49.39 -13.47 0.43
CA THR A 312 -49.56 -14.02 -0.94
C THR A 312 -50.08 -15.48 -0.92
N SER A 313 -49.93 -16.22 0.18
CA SER A 313 -50.47 -17.56 0.30
C SER A 313 -51.95 -17.65 0.63
N ASN A 314 -52.53 -16.53 1.09
CA ASN A 314 -53.96 -16.46 1.39
C ASN A 314 -54.86 -16.03 0.22
N GLU A 315 -54.30 -15.57 -0.88
CA GLU A 315 -55.05 -15.16 -2.08
C GLU A 315 -55.15 -16.21 -3.19
N SER A 316 -54.48 -17.37 -3.05
CA SER A 316 -54.55 -18.45 -4.04
C SER A 316 -54.97 -19.80 -3.48
N ALA A 317 -56.15 -19.83 -2.90
CA ALA A 317 -56.87 -21.07 -2.65
C ALA A 317 -57.93 -21.28 -3.73
N SER A 318 -57.49 -21.60 -4.92
CA SER A 318 -58.31 -22.32 -5.91
C SER A 318 -57.40 -23.16 -6.81
N ASP A 319 -57.49 -24.45 -6.55
CA ASP A 319 -57.38 -25.54 -7.48
C ASP A 319 -56.37 -25.45 -8.63
N ASP A 320 -55.25 -26.14 -8.50
CA ASP A 320 -54.89 -27.16 -9.49
C ASP A 320 -53.76 -28.06 -8.99
N SER A 321 -53.99 -29.37 -9.17
CA SER A 321 -53.08 -30.43 -8.86
C SER A 321 -51.99 -30.52 -9.95
N SER A 322 -50.83 -30.09 -9.66
CA SER A 322 -49.63 -30.55 -10.33
C SER A 322 -48.48 -30.66 -9.35
N GLU A 323 -47.93 -31.83 -9.20
CA GLU A 323 -46.74 -32.10 -8.42
C GLU A 323 -45.55 -31.34 -9.00
N GLY A 324 -45.36 -30.13 -8.55
CA GLY A 324 -44.19 -29.35 -8.83
C GLY A 324 -43.12 -29.58 -7.78
N TYR A 325 -41.98 -29.89 -8.26
CA TYR A 325 -40.73 -30.15 -7.57
C TYR A 325 -40.46 -29.19 -6.40
N LYS A 326 -40.56 -29.72 -5.22
CA LYS A 326 -40.34 -28.96 -3.96
C LYS A 326 -38.85 -28.84 -3.63
N ASN A 327 -38.15 -28.11 -4.43
CA ASN A 327 -36.72 -28.05 -4.22
C ASN A 327 -36.20 -26.71 -3.71
N ASN A 328 -37.05 -25.85 -3.36
CA ASN A 328 -36.65 -24.68 -2.66
C ASN A 328 -37.24 -24.64 -1.30
N GLN A 329 -36.82 -25.57 -0.55
CA GLN A 329 -37.06 -25.41 0.86
C GLN A 329 -36.16 -24.29 1.34
N ALA A 330 -36.83 -23.51 1.91
CA ALA A 330 -36.39 -22.47 2.68
C ALA A 330 -35.44 -22.88 3.72
N GLY A 331 -34.50 -23.22 3.46
CA GLY A 331 -33.43 -23.43 4.33
C GLY A 331 -32.20 -22.83 3.82
N SER A 332 -32.18 -22.57 2.59
CA SER A 332 -31.10 -21.82 2.03
C SER A 332 -31.31 -20.37 2.38
N ARG A 333 -30.82 -20.10 3.51
CA ARG A 333 -30.75 -18.76 4.01
C ARG A 333 -29.84 -17.87 3.31
N ILE A 334 -29.65 -18.15 2.16
CA ILE A 334 -28.87 -17.43 1.25
C ILE A 334 -29.32 -16.05 0.99
N PHE A 335 -30.34 -15.77 1.48
CA PHE A 335 -30.89 -14.66 1.29
C PHE A 335 -30.55 -13.53 1.79
N VAL A 336 -29.95 -13.43 2.35
CA VAL A 336 -29.72 -12.53 2.66
C VAL A 336 -29.39 -11.49 2.66
N THR A 337 -29.27 -11.13 2.02
CA THR A 337 -28.77 -9.92 1.88
C THR A 337 -29.40 -8.83 1.37
N PRO A 338 -30.30 -8.41 1.91
CA PRO A 338 -30.61 -7.12 1.85
C PRO A 338 -30.00 -6.24 2.70
N LEU A 339 -29.21 -6.29 2.95
CA LEU A 339 -28.49 -5.72 3.29
C LEU A 339 -28.38 -4.67 3.59
N LEU A 340 -28.58 -4.27 3.76
CA LEU A 340 -28.02 -3.20 3.96
C LEU A 340 -28.51 -2.10 3.22
N CYS A 341 -29.59 -1.94 3.11
CA CYS A 341 -30.15 -0.64 2.82
C CYS A 341 -30.39 0.18 4.06
#